data_adfeb4aab97a2a7d4901afd74e701c0a
#
_entry.id   adfeb4aab97a2a7d4901afd74e701c0a
#
_cell.length_a   1.000
_cell.length_b   1.000
_cell.length_c   1.000
_cell.angle_alpha   90.00
_cell.angle_beta   90.00
_cell.angle_gamma   90.00
#
_symmetry.space_group_name_H-M   'P 1'
#
loop_
_entity.id
_entity.type
_entity.pdbx_description
1 polymer ?
#
loop_
_entity_poly.entity_id
_entity_poly.type
_entity_poly.pdbx_seq_one_letter_code
_entity_poly.pdbx_strand_id
1 'polypeptide(L)'
;MSLVIDGILKDWGERIYTKPVTSQGVKRTVTRSRTSPPSTPLLLTGSARVRDKLMLTTRKAPEVMVKISGGGKDIAQVKAHLDYISRNGLVALENEDGEIILGREAVQDVRDEWKSGQYGLPDNGSRRETFNIVLSMPPGTDRRAVNDAIRAFAKTEFGANHAYVFAIHDDEAHPHGHLCVKALGLDGSRLNPRKADLQRWRERFAEALREQGIEANATPRRARSNTHTTVKQATRHAAKRGKSTKAAEREQRKLSDVSRAIRNGYGHIAKALAAGDIEDKSLALEIVRFLDPSQDRTLQVPQRSQSSTEVIKDAQQQDKTNHPGKGDLSR
;
A
#
# COMPACT_ATOMS: atom_id res chain seq x y z
N MET A 1 0.39 31.37 13.77
CA MET A 1 0.29 29.97 14.27
C MET A 1 0.75 29.93 15.73
N SER A 2 0.03 29.23 16.59
CA SER A 2 0.37 29.15 18.03
C SER A 2 1.40 28.05 18.26
N LEU A 3 2.54 28.38 18.88
CA LEU A 3 3.60 27.43 19.26
C LEU A 3 3.07 26.28 20.12
N VAL A 4 2.02 26.53 20.90
CA VAL A 4 1.36 25.52 21.76
C VAL A 4 0.63 24.48 20.88
N ILE A 5 -0.10 24.93 19.86
CA ILE A 5 -0.79 24.04 18.92
C ILE A 5 0.21 23.16 18.18
N ASP A 6 1.29 23.75 17.67
CA ASP A 6 2.34 23.05 16.96
C ASP A 6 3.04 21.99 17.83
N GLY A 7 3.26 22.28 19.10
CA GLY A 7 3.80 21.33 20.07
C GLY A 7 2.87 20.13 20.29
N ILE A 8 1.57 20.37 20.43
CA ILE A 8 0.54 19.33 20.61
C ILE A 8 0.42 18.47 19.34
N LEU A 9 0.38 19.11 18.16
CA LEU A 9 0.35 18.41 16.88
C LEU A 9 1.56 17.49 16.69
N LYS A 10 2.76 18.00 17.00
CA LYS A 10 3.99 17.20 16.88
C LYS A 10 3.97 16.00 17.83
N ASP A 11 3.67 16.18 19.12
CA ASP A 11 3.68 15.09 20.11
C ASP A 11 2.61 14.03 19.79
N TRP A 12 1.36 14.42 19.60
CA TRP A 12 0.29 13.49 19.30
C TRP A 12 0.36 12.92 17.89
N GLY A 13 0.80 13.71 16.90
CA GLY A 13 1.03 13.23 15.54
C GLY A 13 2.09 12.14 15.50
N GLU A 14 3.22 12.30 16.20
CA GLU A 14 4.22 11.25 16.33
C GLU A 14 3.64 9.99 16.98
N ARG A 15 2.85 10.13 18.04
CA ARG A 15 2.22 8.98 18.73
C ARG A 15 1.24 8.24 17.82
N ILE A 16 0.41 8.96 17.07
CA ILE A 16 -0.58 8.39 16.18
C ILE A 16 0.09 7.70 14.99
N TYR A 17 1.03 8.36 14.31
CA TYR A 17 1.55 7.94 13.03
C TYR A 17 2.85 7.13 13.10
N THR A 18 3.76 7.43 14.03
CA THR A 18 5.11 6.83 14.04
C THR A 18 5.38 5.92 15.22
N LYS A 19 5.06 6.33 16.45
CA LYS A 19 5.38 5.55 17.65
C LYS A 19 4.32 4.50 17.95
N PRO A 20 4.72 3.30 18.45
CA PRO A 20 3.72 2.37 18.97
C PRO A 20 3.05 3.01 20.19
N VAL A 21 1.73 3.05 20.20
CA VAL A 21 0.96 3.46 21.38
C VAL A 21 1.03 2.30 22.37
N THR A 22 1.89 2.44 23.37
CA THR A 22 1.98 1.50 24.49
C THR A 22 1.43 2.17 25.74
N SER A 23 0.63 1.44 26.48
CA SER A 23 0.04 1.89 27.76
C SER A 23 1.06 1.98 28.90
N GLN A 24 2.30 1.59 28.69
CA GLN A 24 3.41 1.68 29.65
C GLN A 24 4.62 2.34 28.99
N GLY A 25 5.24 3.26 29.72
CA GLY A 25 6.41 4.01 29.27
C GLY A 25 7.54 3.13 28.79
N VAL A 26 7.84 3.22 27.50
CA VAL A 26 8.93 2.46 26.89
C VAL A 26 10.27 3.03 27.33
N LYS A 27 11.08 2.23 28.00
CA LYS A 27 12.51 2.50 28.17
C LYS A 27 13.13 2.70 26.78
N ARG A 28 13.66 3.88 26.55
CA ARG A 28 14.31 4.29 25.29
C ARG A 28 15.59 3.50 25.09
N THR A 29 15.54 2.42 24.36
CA THR A 29 16.75 1.83 23.76
C THR A 29 16.99 2.57 22.44
N VAL A 30 17.89 3.52 22.46
CA VAL A 30 18.37 4.20 21.25
C VAL A 30 19.31 3.25 20.54
N THR A 31 18.77 2.43 19.65
CA THR A 31 19.63 1.71 18.70
C THR A 31 19.95 2.70 17.58
N ARG A 32 21.17 3.23 17.60
CA ARG A 32 21.73 3.98 16.47
C ARG A 32 21.81 3.04 15.28
N SER A 33 20.87 3.18 14.35
CA SER A 33 20.99 2.60 13.01
C SER A 33 22.09 3.37 12.28
N ARG A 34 23.18 2.67 12.02
CA ARG A 34 24.26 3.19 11.17
C ARG A 34 23.85 2.95 9.72
N THR A 35 24.00 4.00 8.91
CA THR A 35 23.97 4.06 7.45
C THR A 35 22.63 3.87 6.76
N SER A 36 21.87 4.96 6.70
CA SER A 36 21.08 5.30 5.52
C SER A 36 21.64 6.60 4.97
N PRO A 37 21.77 6.78 3.65
CA PRO A 37 22.20 8.05 3.07
C PRO A 37 21.25 9.16 3.54
N PRO A 38 21.73 10.40 3.66
CA PRO A 38 20.89 11.52 4.00
C PRO A 38 19.82 11.68 2.93
N SER A 39 18.62 11.21 3.24
CA SER A 39 17.46 11.46 2.42
C SER A 39 17.30 12.95 2.24
N THR A 40 17.12 13.40 0.99
CA THR A 40 16.62 14.72 0.62
C THR A 40 15.64 15.21 1.70
N PRO A 41 15.80 16.44 2.23
CA PRO A 41 14.91 16.91 3.28
C PRO A 41 13.48 16.87 2.76
N LEU A 42 12.65 16.06 3.39
CA LEU A 42 11.20 16.16 3.21
C LEU A 42 10.80 17.57 3.60
N LEU A 43 10.33 18.35 2.65
CA LEU A 43 10.08 19.78 2.70
C LEU A 43 9.14 20.25 3.83
N LEU A 44 8.46 19.33 4.51
CA LEU A 44 7.57 19.63 5.63
C LEU A 44 8.01 18.85 6.87
N THR A 45 8.72 19.50 7.76
CA THR A 45 9.05 18.97 9.10
C THR A 45 8.12 19.58 10.16
N GLY A 46 7.70 18.77 11.13
CA GLY A 46 6.95 19.27 12.29
C GLY A 46 5.42 19.30 12.12
N SER A 47 4.81 20.35 12.61
CA SER A 47 3.34 20.50 12.72
C SER A 47 2.62 20.56 11.37
N ALA A 48 3.22 21.20 10.36
CA ALA A 48 2.65 21.28 9.01
C ALA A 48 2.44 19.88 8.41
N ARG A 49 3.45 19.01 8.46
CA ARG A 49 3.34 17.62 7.99
C ARG A 49 2.26 16.83 8.73
N VAL A 50 2.07 17.11 10.03
CA VAL A 50 1.01 16.46 10.80
C VAL A 50 -0.36 16.95 10.34
N ARG A 51 -0.53 18.27 10.05
CA ARG A 51 -1.77 18.83 9.50
C ARG A 51 -2.13 18.17 8.17
N ASP A 52 -1.18 18.07 7.24
CA ASP A 52 -1.41 17.42 5.94
C ASP A 52 -1.82 15.96 6.10
N LYS A 53 -1.12 15.20 6.96
CA LYS A 53 -1.49 13.81 7.26
C LYS A 53 -2.86 13.69 7.89
N LEU A 54 -3.22 14.60 8.80
CA LEU A 54 -4.54 14.62 9.42
C LEU A 54 -5.61 14.89 8.37
N MET A 55 -5.43 15.89 7.54
CA MET A 55 -6.36 16.25 6.46
C MET A 55 -6.61 15.07 5.51
N LEU A 56 -5.53 14.45 4.99
CA LEU A 56 -5.66 13.27 4.13
C LEU A 56 -6.32 12.07 4.84
N THR A 57 -6.06 11.89 6.14
CA THR A 57 -6.63 10.81 6.93
C THR A 57 -8.11 11.02 7.20
N THR A 58 -8.53 12.24 7.56
CA THR A 58 -9.93 12.59 7.85
C THR A 58 -10.80 12.55 6.60
N ARG A 59 -10.25 12.95 5.45
CA ARG A 59 -10.90 12.86 4.13
C ARG A 59 -10.91 11.45 3.55
N LYS A 60 -10.34 10.48 4.25
CA LYS A 60 -10.24 9.08 3.79
C LYS A 60 -9.56 8.96 2.41
N ALA A 61 -8.53 9.80 2.16
CA ALA A 61 -7.75 9.72 0.94
C ALA A 61 -7.27 8.27 0.67
N PRO A 62 -7.20 7.83 -0.60
CA PRO A 62 -6.79 6.49 -0.97
C PRO A 62 -5.42 6.12 -0.37
N GLU A 63 -5.33 4.92 0.20
CA GLU A 63 -4.13 4.47 0.88
C GLU A 63 -3.25 3.66 -0.06
N VAL A 64 -1.97 4.04 -0.12
CA VAL A 64 -0.98 3.29 -0.88
C VAL A 64 -0.71 1.93 -0.27
N MET A 65 -0.41 0.95 -1.10
CA MET A 65 0.15 -0.32 -0.68
C MET A 65 1.59 -0.47 -1.21
N VAL A 66 2.54 -0.66 -0.29
CA VAL A 66 3.91 -1.08 -0.60
C VAL A 66 4.20 -2.32 0.24
N LYS A 67 4.55 -3.42 -0.44
CA LYS A 67 4.75 -4.72 0.18
C LYS A 67 5.95 -5.44 -0.42
N ILE A 68 6.85 -5.96 0.41
CA ILE A 68 7.82 -6.94 -0.03
C ILE A 68 7.09 -8.28 -0.15
N SER A 69 6.91 -8.76 -1.38
CA SER A 69 6.22 -10.02 -1.68
C SER A 69 7.14 -11.23 -1.60
N GLY A 70 8.45 -11.00 -1.72
CA GLY A 70 9.44 -12.07 -1.72
C GLY A 70 10.85 -11.55 -2.00
N GLY A 71 11.66 -12.40 -2.63
CA GLY A 71 13.01 -12.08 -3.10
C GLY A 71 13.77 -13.35 -3.43
N GLY A 72 14.64 -13.30 -4.45
CA GLY A 72 15.49 -14.40 -4.86
C GLY A 72 16.75 -14.53 -3.99
N LYS A 73 17.22 -15.74 -3.80
CA LYS A 73 18.50 -16.04 -3.14
C LYS A 73 19.60 -16.42 -4.14
N ASP A 74 19.20 -16.80 -5.33
CA ASP A 74 20.02 -17.26 -6.42
C ASP A 74 19.46 -16.81 -7.77
N ILE A 75 20.26 -16.98 -8.82
CA ILE A 75 19.86 -16.54 -10.16
C ILE A 75 18.63 -17.29 -10.68
N ALA A 76 18.42 -18.55 -10.29
CA ALA A 76 17.26 -19.32 -10.76
C ALA A 76 15.95 -18.74 -10.21
N GLN A 77 15.91 -18.35 -8.93
CA GLN A 77 14.74 -17.70 -8.33
C GLN A 77 14.50 -16.30 -8.89
N VAL A 78 15.58 -15.56 -9.17
CA VAL A 78 15.47 -14.23 -9.79
C VAL A 78 14.93 -14.36 -11.21
N LYS A 79 15.47 -15.31 -12.00
CA LYS A 79 14.95 -15.64 -13.33
C LYS A 79 13.45 -15.91 -13.29
N ALA A 80 13.02 -16.84 -12.44
CA ALA A 80 11.61 -17.19 -12.33
C ALA A 80 10.73 -15.98 -11.99
N HIS A 81 11.25 -15.02 -11.18
CA HIS A 81 10.52 -13.80 -10.86
C HIS A 81 10.48 -12.82 -12.03
N LEU A 82 11.59 -12.62 -12.77
CA LEU A 82 11.62 -11.77 -13.95
C LEU A 82 10.70 -12.30 -15.05
N ASP A 83 10.70 -13.62 -15.29
CA ASP A 83 9.79 -14.29 -16.22
C ASP A 83 8.32 -14.09 -15.79
N TYR A 84 8.02 -14.15 -14.49
CA TYR A 84 6.69 -13.90 -13.95
C TYR A 84 6.21 -12.46 -14.17
N ILE A 85 7.02 -11.45 -13.81
CA ILE A 85 6.59 -10.05 -13.90
C ILE A 85 6.59 -9.53 -15.34
N SER A 86 7.47 -10.05 -16.21
CA SER A 86 7.46 -9.75 -17.65
C SER A 86 6.45 -10.58 -18.44
N ARG A 87 5.71 -11.49 -17.78
CA ARG A 87 4.84 -12.46 -18.49
C ARG A 87 5.60 -13.20 -19.61
N ASN A 88 6.81 -13.70 -19.29
CA ASN A 88 7.74 -14.31 -20.25
C ASN A 88 8.12 -13.38 -21.42
N GLY A 89 8.27 -12.09 -21.14
CA GLY A 89 8.66 -11.06 -22.10
C GLY A 89 7.51 -10.40 -22.86
N LEU A 90 6.24 -10.73 -22.52
CA LEU A 90 5.06 -10.09 -23.13
C LEU A 90 4.77 -8.71 -22.52
N VAL A 91 5.16 -8.47 -21.26
CA VAL A 91 5.05 -7.21 -20.57
C VAL A 91 6.44 -6.59 -20.47
N ALA A 92 6.55 -5.33 -20.84
CA ALA A 92 7.81 -4.60 -20.79
C ALA A 92 8.31 -4.44 -19.34
N LEU A 93 9.60 -4.64 -19.14
CA LEU A 93 10.31 -4.19 -17.95
C LEU A 93 10.95 -2.83 -18.24
N GLU A 94 11.16 -2.04 -17.19
CA GLU A 94 11.94 -0.80 -17.25
C GLU A 94 13.02 -0.88 -16.16
N ASN A 95 14.25 -0.53 -16.51
CA ASN A 95 15.40 -0.53 -15.58
C ASN A 95 15.65 0.85 -14.95
N GLU A 96 16.72 0.97 -14.15
CA GLU A 96 17.14 2.20 -13.47
C GLU A 96 17.51 3.33 -14.41
N ASP A 97 17.95 3.03 -15.62
CA ASP A 97 18.33 3.99 -16.64
C ASP A 97 17.14 4.44 -17.50
N GLY A 98 15.97 3.81 -17.31
CA GLY A 98 14.76 4.08 -18.07
C GLY A 98 14.69 3.31 -19.41
N GLU A 99 15.53 2.31 -19.60
CA GLU A 99 15.49 1.45 -20.78
C GLU A 99 14.32 0.50 -20.71
N ILE A 100 13.65 0.34 -21.84
CA ILE A 100 12.50 -0.56 -21.99
C ILE A 100 12.98 -1.91 -22.50
N ILE A 101 12.76 -2.95 -21.72
CA ILE A 101 13.17 -4.31 -21.97
C ILE A 101 11.92 -5.11 -22.35
N LEU A 102 11.78 -5.46 -23.63
CA LEU A 102 10.63 -6.16 -24.15
C LEU A 102 11.09 -7.39 -24.95
N GLY A 103 10.39 -8.50 -24.78
CA GLY A 103 10.72 -9.76 -25.42
C GLY A 103 11.52 -10.69 -24.52
N ARG A 104 11.44 -11.99 -24.83
CA ARG A 104 12.08 -13.03 -24.03
C ARG A 104 13.61 -12.93 -24.02
N GLU A 105 14.21 -12.60 -25.15
CA GLU A 105 15.67 -12.46 -25.31
C GLU A 105 16.16 -11.28 -24.47
N ALA A 106 15.54 -10.10 -24.57
CA ALA A 106 15.92 -8.92 -23.78
C ALA A 106 15.80 -9.17 -22.26
N VAL A 107 14.78 -9.89 -21.80
CA VAL A 107 14.67 -10.31 -20.38
C VAL A 107 15.79 -11.30 -20.01
N GLN A 108 16.24 -12.12 -20.96
CA GLN A 108 17.37 -13.03 -20.76
C GLN A 108 18.69 -12.25 -20.63
N ASP A 109 18.91 -11.23 -21.43
CA ASP A 109 20.09 -10.37 -21.36
C ASP A 109 20.24 -9.71 -19.98
N VAL A 110 19.14 -9.16 -19.44
CA VAL A 110 19.13 -8.61 -18.06
C VAL A 110 19.54 -9.65 -17.01
N ARG A 111 19.09 -10.89 -17.15
CA ARG A 111 19.47 -11.95 -16.21
C ARG A 111 20.95 -12.30 -16.32
N ASP A 112 21.48 -12.36 -17.53
CA ASP A 112 22.88 -12.71 -17.78
C ASP A 112 23.79 -11.57 -17.32
N GLU A 113 23.37 -10.32 -17.50
CA GLU A 113 24.02 -9.16 -16.89
C GLU A 113 24.01 -9.23 -15.36
N TRP A 114 22.85 -9.50 -14.75
CA TRP A 114 22.75 -9.62 -13.30
C TRP A 114 23.53 -10.80 -12.72
N LYS A 115 23.78 -11.84 -13.52
CA LYS A 115 24.61 -12.98 -13.14
C LYS A 115 26.09 -12.66 -13.22
N SER A 116 26.56 -12.01 -14.28
CA SER A 116 27.96 -11.85 -14.62
C SER A 116 28.57 -10.51 -14.26
N GLY A 117 27.76 -9.50 -13.94
CA GLY A 117 28.24 -8.15 -13.58
C GLY A 117 29.10 -8.12 -12.32
N GLN A 118 29.71 -6.96 -12.04
CA GLN A 118 30.67 -6.74 -10.94
C GLN A 118 30.17 -7.30 -9.57
N TYR A 119 28.87 -7.31 -9.35
CA TYR A 119 28.21 -7.87 -8.18
C TYR A 119 27.22 -8.94 -8.62
N GLY A 120 27.73 -9.97 -9.32
CA GLY A 120 26.94 -11.03 -9.92
C GLY A 120 26.11 -11.82 -8.89
N LEU A 121 24.94 -12.25 -9.32
CA LEU A 121 24.08 -13.10 -8.50
C LEU A 121 24.64 -14.53 -8.47
N PRO A 122 24.68 -15.18 -7.29
CA PRO A 122 25.23 -16.52 -7.17
C PRO A 122 24.29 -17.56 -7.81
N ASP A 123 24.87 -18.67 -8.28
CA ASP A 123 24.08 -19.83 -8.71
C ASP A 123 23.38 -20.53 -7.53
N ASN A 124 23.99 -20.48 -6.33
CA ASN A 124 23.44 -21.01 -5.09
C ASN A 124 23.63 -19.99 -3.96
N GLY A 125 22.57 -19.43 -3.43
CA GLY A 125 22.60 -18.41 -2.40
C GLY A 125 21.91 -18.82 -1.10
N SER A 126 22.52 -18.50 0.04
CA SER A 126 21.92 -18.70 1.37
C SER A 126 21.15 -17.48 1.86
N ARG A 127 21.48 -16.31 1.36
CA ARG A 127 20.88 -15.02 1.74
C ARG A 127 20.03 -14.44 0.59
N ARG A 128 19.21 -13.45 0.91
CA ARG A 128 18.40 -12.79 -0.10
C ARG A 128 19.25 -11.87 -0.97
N GLU A 129 19.27 -12.10 -2.27
CA GLU A 129 20.02 -11.32 -3.26
C GLU A 129 19.14 -10.30 -4.00
N THR A 130 17.81 -10.50 -4.02
CA THR A 130 16.87 -9.52 -4.55
C THR A 130 15.68 -9.32 -3.62
N PHE A 131 15.03 -8.16 -3.73
CA PHE A 131 13.75 -7.88 -3.10
C PHE A 131 12.67 -7.68 -4.15
N ASN A 132 11.60 -8.44 -4.04
CA ASN A 132 10.41 -8.30 -4.87
C ASN A 132 9.41 -7.40 -4.14
N ILE A 133 9.14 -6.23 -4.69
CA ILE A 133 8.32 -5.20 -4.07
C ILE A 133 7.09 -4.97 -4.96
N VAL A 134 5.91 -4.96 -4.36
CA VAL A 134 4.66 -4.60 -5.05
C VAL A 134 4.23 -3.23 -4.55
N LEU A 135 3.96 -2.35 -5.50
CA LEU A 135 3.36 -1.03 -5.28
C LEU A 135 1.98 -1.02 -5.91
N SER A 136 0.96 -0.57 -5.18
CA SER A 136 -0.42 -0.62 -5.69
C SER A 136 -1.29 0.47 -5.08
N MET A 137 -2.34 0.84 -5.84
CA MET A 137 -3.41 1.73 -5.42
C MET A 137 -4.78 1.03 -5.49
N PRO A 138 -5.81 1.53 -4.78
CA PRO A 138 -7.16 1.01 -4.89
C PRO A 138 -7.72 1.10 -6.32
N PRO A 139 -8.75 0.28 -6.65
CA PRO A 139 -9.42 0.36 -7.94
C PRO A 139 -9.97 1.77 -8.20
N GLY A 140 -9.99 2.15 -9.48
CA GLY A 140 -10.47 3.47 -9.90
C GLY A 140 -9.43 4.59 -9.83
N THR A 141 -8.22 4.32 -9.33
CA THR A 141 -7.10 5.27 -9.41
C THR A 141 -6.57 5.31 -10.86
N ASP A 142 -6.20 6.50 -11.33
CA ASP A 142 -5.61 6.68 -12.67
C ASP A 142 -4.36 5.82 -12.83
N ARG A 143 -4.39 4.90 -13.80
CA ARG A 143 -3.30 3.94 -14.05
C ARG A 143 -2.03 4.63 -14.53
N ARG A 144 -2.15 5.65 -15.40
CA ARG A 144 -1.01 6.39 -15.93
C ARG A 144 -0.27 7.12 -14.81
N ALA A 145 -1.01 7.82 -13.96
CA ALA A 145 -0.44 8.50 -12.80
C ALA A 145 0.24 7.52 -11.82
N VAL A 146 -0.34 6.32 -11.62
CA VAL A 146 0.28 5.28 -10.79
C VAL A 146 1.57 4.75 -11.41
N ASN A 147 1.61 4.54 -12.73
CA ASN A 147 2.80 4.08 -13.44
C ASN A 147 3.94 5.11 -13.32
N ASP A 148 3.64 6.38 -13.54
CA ASP A 148 4.62 7.46 -13.44
C ASP A 148 5.12 7.63 -11.99
N ALA A 149 4.23 7.47 -11.01
CA ALA A 149 4.61 7.49 -9.60
C ALA A 149 5.48 6.28 -9.19
N ILE A 150 5.25 5.09 -9.76
CA ILE A 150 6.09 3.91 -9.53
C ILE A 150 7.49 4.14 -10.08
N ARG A 151 7.61 4.68 -11.30
CA ARG A 151 8.88 5.05 -11.93
C ARG A 151 9.64 6.08 -11.09
N ALA A 152 8.98 7.16 -10.71
CA ALA A 152 9.57 8.21 -9.87
C ALA A 152 10.03 7.66 -8.51
N PHE A 153 9.22 6.83 -7.86
CA PHE A 153 9.56 6.17 -6.61
C PHE A 153 10.79 5.27 -6.75
N ALA A 154 10.82 4.39 -7.77
CA ALA A 154 11.91 3.45 -7.99
C ALA A 154 13.23 4.19 -8.22
N LYS A 155 13.22 5.21 -9.07
CA LYS A 155 14.37 6.06 -9.36
C LYS A 155 14.87 6.79 -8.11
N THR A 156 13.98 7.39 -7.32
CA THR A 156 14.35 8.16 -6.13
C THR A 156 14.87 7.29 -4.99
N GLU A 157 14.28 6.10 -4.80
CA GLU A 157 14.65 5.23 -3.67
C GLU A 157 15.85 4.33 -3.97
N PHE A 158 15.99 3.85 -5.20
CA PHE A 158 16.96 2.82 -5.56
C PHE A 158 17.97 3.25 -6.64
N GLY A 159 17.60 4.14 -7.57
CA GLY A 159 18.37 4.42 -8.77
C GLY A 159 19.80 4.94 -8.54
N ALA A 160 20.09 5.50 -7.36
CA ALA A 160 21.44 5.96 -7.03
C ALA A 160 22.42 4.84 -6.68
N ASN A 161 21.93 3.66 -6.24
CA ASN A 161 22.81 2.64 -5.65
C ASN A 161 22.41 1.19 -5.94
N HIS A 162 21.20 0.92 -6.37
CA HIS A 162 20.75 -0.45 -6.58
C HIS A 162 20.17 -0.63 -7.97
N ALA A 163 20.70 -1.60 -8.72
CA ALA A 163 20.09 -2.02 -9.97
C ALA A 163 18.68 -2.59 -9.71
N TYR A 164 17.74 -2.24 -10.56
CA TYR A 164 16.37 -2.74 -10.47
C TYR A 164 15.72 -2.86 -11.85
N VAL A 165 14.68 -3.65 -11.91
CA VAL A 165 13.71 -3.61 -13.01
C VAL A 165 12.31 -3.60 -12.44
N PHE A 166 11.37 -3.00 -13.14
CA PHE A 166 9.95 -3.07 -12.76
C PHE A 166 9.06 -3.32 -13.97
N ALA A 167 7.91 -3.94 -13.71
CA ALA A 167 6.83 -4.13 -14.66
C ALA A 167 5.55 -3.50 -14.14
N ILE A 168 4.75 -2.95 -15.04
CA ILE A 168 3.40 -2.48 -14.75
C ILE A 168 2.41 -3.53 -15.24
N HIS A 169 1.45 -3.89 -14.39
CA HIS A 169 0.41 -4.85 -14.73
C HIS A 169 -0.97 -4.18 -14.80
N ASP A 170 -1.66 -4.41 -15.91
CA ASP A 170 -2.99 -3.85 -16.18
C ASP A 170 -4.11 -4.89 -16.13
N ASP A 171 -3.79 -6.13 -15.80
CA ASP A 171 -4.71 -7.28 -15.75
C ASP A 171 -5.62 -7.30 -14.50
N GLU A 172 -5.31 -6.52 -13.50
CA GLU A 172 -6.08 -6.42 -12.26
C GLU A 172 -6.84 -5.10 -12.14
N ALA A 173 -7.93 -5.10 -11.35
CA ALA A 173 -8.70 -3.88 -11.08
C ALA A 173 -7.88 -2.81 -10.34
N HIS A 174 -6.91 -3.25 -9.54
CA HIS A 174 -5.98 -2.40 -8.81
C HIS A 174 -4.79 -2.04 -9.68
N PRO A 175 -4.53 -0.75 -9.99
CA PRO A 175 -3.28 -0.36 -10.64
C PRO A 175 -2.10 -0.76 -9.78
N HIS A 176 -1.15 -1.50 -10.34
CA HIS A 176 0.01 -1.99 -9.58
C HIS A 176 1.23 -2.23 -10.46
N GLY A 177 2.40 -2.20 -9.81
CA GLY A 177 3.66 -2.59 -10.41
C GLY A 177 4.45 -3.52 -9.53
N HIS A 178 5.24 -4.34 -10.18
CA HIS A 178 6.19 -5.27 -9.57
C HIS A 178 7.61 -4.77 -9.79
N LEU A 179 8.32 -4.51 -8.72
CA LEU A 179 9.70 -4.03 -8.74
C LEU A 179 10.61 -5.13 -8.17
N CYS A 180 11.64 -5.51 -8.93
CA CYS A 180 12.70 -6.42 -8.50
C CYS A 180 13.99 -5.60 -8.32
N VAL A 181 14.53 -5.53 -7.10
CA VAL A 181 15.70 -4.72 -6.74
C VAL A 181 16.83 -5.62 -6.27
N LYS A 182 18.04 -5.43 -6.80
CA LYS A 182 19.26 -6.11 -6.28
C LYS A 182 19.56 -5.65 -4.86
N ALA A 183 19.80 -6.60 -3.98
CA ALA A 183 20.09 -6.29 -2.58
C ALA A 183 21.48 -5.68 -2.39
N LEU A 184 22.45 -6.06 -3.20
CA LEU A 184 23.79 -5.50 -3.18
C LEU A 184 23.82 -4.22 -4.02
N GLY A 185 24.19 -3.13 -3.40
CA GLY A 185 24.33 -1.82 -4.05
C GLY A 185 25.71 -1.64 -4.71
N LEU A 186 25.82 -0.64 -5.57
CA LEU A 186 27.03 -0.28 -6.28
C LEU A 186 28.17 0.14 -5.33
N ASP A 187 27.81 0.68 -4.16
CA ASP A 187 28.75 1.04 -3.08
C ASP A 187 29.14 -0.14 -2.18
N GLY A 188 28.70 -1.35 -2.50
CA GLY A 188 28.90 -2.57 -1.70
C GLY A 188 27.99 -2.67 -0.47
N SER A 189 27.14 -1.68 -0.20
CA SER A 189 26.14 -1.79 0.87
C SER A 189 25.01 -2.75 0.48
N ARG A 190 24.32 -3.31 1.50
CA ARG A 190 23.21 -4.23 1.22
C ARG A 190 21.89 -3.70 1.73
N LEU A 191 20.90 -3.73 0.86
CA LEU A 191 19.52 -3.45 1.21
C LEU A 191 19.02 -4.46 2.26
N ASN A 192 18.55 -3.95 3.38
CA ASN A 192 18.00 -4.75 4.48
C ASN A 192 16.80 -4.04 5.10
N PRO A 193 15.68 -3.96 4.38
CA PRO A 193 14.54 -3.13 4.76
C PRO A 193 13.90 -3.59 6.07
N ARG A 194 13.72 -2.66 6.97
CA ARG A 194 13.01 -2.81 8.24
C ARG A 194 11.60 -2.22 8.14
N LYS A 195 10.82 -2.37 9.20
CA LYS A 195 9.46 -1.79 9.26
C LYS A 195 9.44 -0.27 9.05
N ALA A 196 10.49 0.43 9.50
CA ALA A 196 10.63 1.87 9.29
C ALA A 196 10.86 2.21 7.81
N ASP A 197 11.68 1.41 7.11
CA ASP A 197 11.94 1.58 5.69
C ASP A 197 10.67 1.36 4.86
N LEU A 198 9.90 0.31 5.17
CA LEU A 198 8.61 0.07 4.52
C LEU A 198 7.61 1.22 4.74
N GLN A 199 7.64 1.87 5.91
CA GLN A 199 6.80 3.04 6.15
C GLN A 199 7.29 4.24 5.35
N ARG A 200 8.60 4.48 5.30
CA ARG A 200 9.22 5.51 4.45
C ARG A 200 8.90 5.29 2.98
N TRP A 201 8.98 4.05 2.47
CA TRP A 201 8.63 3.72 1.09
C TRP A 201 7.16 4.03 0.77
N ARG A 202 6.24 3.73 1.70
CA ARG A 202 4.83 4.12 1.53
C ARG A 202 4.68 5.64 1.46
N GLU A 203 5.36 6.36 2.33
CA GLU A 203 5.32 7.83 2.35
C GLU A 203 5.88 8.42 1.05
N ARG A 204 7.01 7.91 0.54
CA ARG A 204 7.59 8.34 -0.74
C ARG A 204 6.72 7.99 -1.93
N PHE A 205 6.14 6.80 -1.95
CA PHE A 205 5.22 6.43 -3.03
C PHE A 205 3.94 7.28 -3.01
N ALA A 206 3.39 7.58 -1.83
CA ALA A 206 2.27 8.50 -1.70
C ALA A 206 2.64 9.94 -2.13
N GLU A 207 3.87 10.37 -1.89
CA GLU A 207 4.39 11.67 -2.34
C GLU A 207 4.48 11.71 -3.88
N ALA A 208 5.10 10.70 -4.49
CA ALA A 208 5.18 10.57 -5.95
C ALA A 208 3.79 10.56 -6.62
N LEU A 209 2.79 9.91 -5.99
CA LEU A 209 1.40 9.95 -6.47
C LEU A 209 0.78 11.34 -6.38
N ARG A 210 1.04 12.08 -5.31
CA ARG A 210 0.56 13.47 -5.17
C ARG A 210 1.18 14.41 -6.19
N GLU A 211 2.44 14.21 -6.55
CA GLU A 211 3.10 14.92 -7.65
C GLU A 211 2.42 14.66 -9.01
N GLN A 212 1.78 13.48 -9.15
CA GLN A 212 0.94 13.13 -10.31
C GLN A 212 -0.53 13.54 -10.16
N GLY A 213 -0.87 14.37 -9.16
CA GLY A 213 -2.23 14.84 -8.92
C GLY A 213 -3.17 13.86 -8.23
N ILE A 214 -2.68 12.73 -7.73
CA ILE A 214 -3.47 11.74 -6.99
C ILE A 214 -3.39 12.03 -5.50
N GLU A 215 -4.52 12.32 -4.86
CA GLU A 215 -4.59 12.38 -3.39
C GLU A 215 -4.31 10.99 -2.81
N ALA A 216 -3.07 10.74 -2.40
CA ALA A 216 -2.66 9.46 -1.83
C ALA A 216 -2.12 9.61 -0.42
N ASN A 217 -2.42 8.65 0.44
CA ASN A 217 -2.02 8.65 1.83
C ASN A 217 -1.22 7.38 2.20
N ALA A 218 -0.35 7.52 3.19
CA ALA A 218 0.48 6.44 3.73
C ALA A 218 0.29 6.29 5.24
N THR A 219 -0.97 6.23 5.68
CA THR A 219 -1.31 6.20 7.08
C THR A 219 -1.14 4.80 7.68
N PRO A 220 -0.50 4.64 8.84
CA PRO A 220 -0.48 3.37 9.54
C PRO A 220 -1.90 2.89 9.82
N ARG A 221 -2.17 1.60 9.61
CA ARG A 221 -3.51 1.02 9.77
C ARG A 221 -4.18 1.37 11.11
N ARG A 222 -3.39 1.48 12.18
CA ARG A 222 -3.88 1.85 13.52
C ARG A 222 -4.45 3.26 13.60
N ALA A 223 -3.94 4.19 12.76
CA ALA A 223 -4.37 5.58 12.76
C ALA A 223 -5.70 5.79 12.03
N ARG A 224 -6.20 4.79 11.31
CA ARG A 224 -7.50 4.81 10.65
C ARG A 224 -8.59 4.43 11.63
N SER A 225 -9.71 5.16 11.66
CA SER A 225 -10.80 4.90 12.61
C SER A 225 -11.47 3.53 12.43
N ASN A 226 -11.41 2.96 11.22
CA ASN A 226 -11.93 1.65 10.89
C ASN A 226 -10.89 0.55 11.11
N THR A 227 -10.61 0.23 12.35
CA THR A 227 -9.88 -0.99 12.70
C THR A 227 -10.82 -2.20 12.73
N HIS A 228 -11.36 -2.61 11.59
CA HIS A 228 -11.83 -3.98 11.46
C HIS A 228 -10.61 -4.88 11.65
N THR A 229 -10.45 -5.39 12.85
CA THR A 229 -9.44 -6.38 13.19
C THR A 229 -9.73 -7.64 12.41
N THR A 230 -9.09 -7.77 11.26
CA THR A 230 -9.06 -9.06 10.58
C THR A 230 -8.29 -10.00 11.50
N VAL A 231 -9.01 -10.85 12.21
CA VAL A 231 -8.42 -11.91 13.05
C VAL A 231 -7.45 -12.68 12.17
N LYS A 232 -6.18 -12.78 12.59
CA LYS A 232 -5.15 -13.49 11.82
C LYS A 232 -5.66 -14.86 11.41
N GLN A 233 -5.37 -15.29 10.20
CA GLN A 233 -5.83 -16.57 9.67
C GLN A 233 -5.49 -17.74 10.60
N ALA A 234 -4.29 -17.72 11.23
CA ALA A 234 -3.89 -18.68 12.24
C ALA A 234 -4.84 -18.72 13.46
N THR A 235 -5.31 -17.56 13.93
CA THR A 235 -6.25 -17.45 15.06
C THR A 235 -7.65 -17.94 14.66
N ARG A 236 -8.10 -17.69 13.41
CA ARG A 236 -9.37 -18.27 12.89
C ARG A 236 -9.29 -19.78 12.80
N HIS A 237 -8.17 -20.34 12.33
CA HIS A 237 -7.97 -21.78 12.27
C HIS A 237 -7.86 -22.42 13.66
N ALA A 238 -7.25 -21.73 14.64
CA ALA A 238 -7.20 -22.19 16.03
C ALA A 238 -8.59 -22.19 16.67
N ALA A 239 -9.39 -21.14 16.45
CA ALA A 239 -10.77 -21.05 16.91
C ALA A 239 -11.67 -22.14 16.30
N LYS A 240 -11.52 -22.42 14.99
CA LYS A 240 -12.23 -23.55 14.34
C LYS A 240 -11.87 -24.93 14.89
N ARG A 241 -10.68 -25.08 15.49
CA ARG A 241 -10.22 -26.34 16.13
C ARG A 241 -10.51 -26.39 17.63
N GLY A 242 -11.32 -25.50 18.18
CA GLY A 242 -11.64 -25.47 19.62
C GLY A 242 -10.44 -25.09 20.51
N LYS A 243 -9.31 -24.66 19.96
CA LYS A 243 -8.12 -24.30 20.72
C LYS A 243 -8.14 -22.83 21.10
N SER A 244 -8.24 -22.65 22.40
CA SER A 244 -8.07 -21.47 23.25
C SER A 244 -8.07 -20.07 22.66
N THR A 245 -9.04 -19.40 23.13
CA THR A 245 -9.45 -18.02 23.05
C THR A 245 -8.60 -17.03 23.88
N LYS A 246 -7.88 -17.46 24.93
CA LYS A 246 -7.13 -16.53 25.81
C LYS A 246 -6.09 -15.66 25.11
N ALA A 247 -5.35 -16.22 24.14
CA ALA A 247 -4.40 -15.44 23.35
C ALA A 247 -5.11 -14.48 22.39
N ALA A 248 -6.21 -14.91 21.78
CA ALA A 248 -7.05 -14.08 20.92
C ALA A 248 -7.74 -12.96 21.70
N GLU A 249 -8.27 -13.25 22.89
CA GLU A 249 -8.87 -12.25 23.79
C GLU A 249 -7.84 -11.21 24.26
N ARG A 250 -6.63 -11.65 24.59
CA ARG A 250 -5.54 -10.74 24.96
C ARG A 250 -5.12 -9.84 23.78
N GLU A 251 -5.07 -10.39 22.58
CA GLU A 251 -4.77 -9.60 21.36
C GLU A 251 -5.90 -8.61 21.08
N GLN A 252 -7.15 -9.01 21.21
CA GLN A 252 -8.31 -8.14 21.01
C GLN A 252 -8.40 -7.01 22.05
N ARG A 253 -8.11 -7.30 23.34
CA ARG A 253 -8.00 -6.25 24.37
C ARG A 253 -6.91 -5.25 24.04
N LYS A 254 -5.71 -5.70 23.66
CA LYS A 254 -4.61 -4.80 23.25
C LYS A 254 -5.00 -3.90 22.09
N LEU A 255 -5.73 -4.43 21.12
CA LEU A 255 -6.20 -3.68 19.95
C LEU A 255 -7.26 -2.64 20.34
N SER A 256 -8.17 -2.98 21.28
CA SER A 256 -9.15 -2.02 21.78
C SER A 256 -8.50 -0.88 22.57
N ASP A 257 -7.48 -1.18 23.37
CA ASP A 257 -6.73 -0.17 24.13
C ASP A 257 -5.93 0.76 23.22
N VAL A 258 -5.28 0.21 22.18
CA VAL A 258 -4.60 1.00 21.14
C VAL A 258 -5.59 1.89 20.41
N SER A 259 -6.74 1.35 20.00
CA SER A 259 -7.78 2.13 19.31
C SER A 259 -8.32 3.27 20.18
N ARG A 260 -8.53 3.01 21.47
CA ARG A 260 -8.96 4.04 22.44
C ARG A 260 -7.91 5.13 22.59
N ALA A 261 -6.63 4.77 22.74
CA ALA A 261 -5.54 5.72 22.86
C ALA A 261 -5.36 6.58 21.61
N ILE A 262 -5.50 5.99 20.42
CA ILE A 262 -5.47 6.73 19.14
C ILE A 262 -6.64 7.71 19.06
N ARG A 263 -7.86 7.28 19.39
CA ARG A 263 -9.07 8.13 19.41
C ARG A 263 -8.91 9.29 20.37
N ASN A 264 -8.38 9.05 21.58
CA ASN A 264 -8.06 10.12 22.53
C ASN A 264 -7.02 11.10 21.98
N GLY A 265 -6.00 10.59 21.25
CA GLY A 265 -5.00 11.42 20.58
C GLY A 265 -5.62 12.37 19.56
N TYR A 266 -6.51 11.88 18.71
CA TYR A 266 -7.27 12.71 17.78
C TYR A 266 -8.11 13.76 18.52
N GLY A 267 -8.75 13.39 19.64
CA GLY A 267 -9.52 14.32 20.48
C GLY A 267 -8.67 15.45 21.06
N HIS A 268 -7.45 15.15 21.55
CA HIS A 268 -6.51 16.18 22.01
C HIS A 268 -6.08 17.12 20.90
N ILE A 269 -5.80 16.59 19.70
CA ILE A 269 -5.47 17.40 18.52
C ILE A 269 -6.64 18.30 18.13
N ALA A 270 -7.86 17.75 18.01
CA ALA A 270 -9.04 18.51 17.64
C ALA A 270 -9.31 19.66 18.63
N LYS A 271 -9.17 19.39 19.93
CA LYS A 271 -9.32 20.42 20.98
C LYS A 271 -8.27 21.54 20.85
N ALA A 272 -7.03 21.19 20.53
CA ALA A 272 -5.98 22.20 20.33
C ALA A 272 -6.23 23.04 19.07
N LEU A 273 -6.60 22.40 17.95
CA LEU A 273 -6.92 23.06 16.68
C LEU A 273 -8.15 23.97 16.78
N ALA A 274 -9.14 23.64 17.62
CA ALA A 274 -10.33 24.46 17.84
C ALA A 274 -10.01 25.86 18.43
N ALA A 275 -8.85 26.02 19.05
CA ALA A 275 -8.34 27.31 19.56
C ALA A 275 -7.47 28.06 18.54
N GLY A 276 -7.24 27.50 17.35
CA GLY A 276 -6.41 28.08 16.30
C GLY A 276 -7.17 29.01 15.35
N ASP A 277 -6.59 29.19 14.17
CA ASP A 277 -7.17 29.98 13.09
C ASP A 277 -8.36 29.27 12.39
N ILE A 278 -8.86 29.84 11.30
CA ILE A 278 -10.01 29.30 10.56
C ILE A 278 -9.69 27.92 9.97
N GLU A 279 -8.46 27.73 9.47
CA GLU A 279 -8.03 26.46 8.86
C GLU A 279 -7.89 25.38 9.94
N ASP A 280 -7.30 25.71 11.09
CA ASP A 280 -7.19 24.83 12.25
C ASP A 280 -8.57 24.40 12.76
N LYS A 281 -9.52 25.34 12.87
CA LYS A 281 -10.91 25.05 13.28
C LYS A 281 -11.64 24.14 12.27
N SER A 282 -11.42 24.36 10.97
CA SER A 282 -11.97 23.50 9.93
C SER A 282 -11.45 22.06 10.07
N LEU A 283 -10.13 21.89 10.25
CA LEU A 283 -9.51 20.60 10.45
C LEU A 283 -9.98 19.92 11.76
N ALA A 284 -10.19 20.70 12.84
CA ALA A 284 -10.76 20.18 14.07
C ALA A 284 -12.16 19.56 13.86
N LEU A 285 -13.02 20.21 13.06
CA LEU A 285 -14.34 19.69 12.72
C LEU A 285 -14.24 18.42 11.86
N GLU A 286 -13.32 18.38 10.89
CA GLU A 286 -13.06 17.18 10.09
C GLU A 286 -12.63 15.99 10.97
N ILE A 287 -11.76 16.21 11.97
CA ILE A 287 -11.34 15.18 12.92
C ILE A 287 -12.52 14.67 13.75
N VAL A 288 -13.39 15.55 14.24
CA VAL A 288 -14.57 15.16 15.02
C VAL A 288 -15.51 14.29 14.18
N ARG A 289 -15.79 14.68 12.92
CA ARG A 289 -16.59 13.88 11.96
C ARG A 289 -15.95 12.52 11.68
N PHE A 290 -14.65 12.49 11.50
CA PHE A 290 -13.90 11.24 11.29
C PHE A 290 -13.98 10.26 12.45
N LEU A 291 -14.07 10.76 13.70
CA LEU A 291 -14.20 9.95 14.92
C LEU A 291 -15.63 9.47 15.17
N ASP A 292 -16.63 10.13 14.60
CA ASP A 292 -18.04 9.78 14.74
C ASP A 292 -18.58 9.10 13.47
N PRO A 293 -18.56 7.76 13.41
CA PRO A 293 -19.03 7.03 12.24
C PRO A 293 -20.56 7.09 12.04
N SER A 294 -21.33 7.62 12.99
CA SER A 294 -22.79 7.73 12.88
C SER A 294 -23.21 8.80 11.86
N GLN A 295 -22.35 9.79 11.61
CA GLN A 295 -22.59 10.86 10.64
C GLN A 295 -22.37 10.45 9.19
N ASP A 296 -21.67 9.34 8.94
CA ASP A 296 -21.42 8.82 7.58
C ASP A 296 -22.68 8.16 6.96
N ARG A 297 -23.68 7.83 7.78
CA ARG A 297 -24.94 7.18 7.31
C ARG A 297 -25.92 8.15 6.66
N THR A 298 -25.77 9.44 6.85
CA THR A 298 -26.67 10.46 6.31
C THR A 298 -26.40 10.86 4.86
N LEU A 299 -25.28 10.42 4.27
CA LEU A 299 -24.91 10.76 2.89
C LEU A 299 -24.96 9.58 1.91
N GLN A 300 -25.36 8.39 2.35
CA GLN A 300 -25.72 7.32 1.42
C GLN A 300 -27.13 7.56 0.92
N VAL A 301 -27.26 8.33 -0.16
CA VAL A 301 -28.44 8.28 -1.02
C VAL A 301 -28.64 6.81 -1.39
N PRO A 302 -29.82 6.21 -1.14
CA PRO A 302 -30.07 4.83 -1.51
C PRO A 302 -29.92 4.73 -3.03
N GLN A 303 -28.90 4.04 -3.51
CA GLN A 303 -28.87 3.60 -4.89
C GLN A 303 -30.08 2.67 -5.05
N ARG A 304 -31.09 3.21 -5.71
CA ARG A 304 -32.25 2.45 -6.19
C ARG A 304 -31.72 1.27 -6.97
N SER A 305 -31.84 0.09 -6.39
CA SER A 305 -31.63 -1.18 -7.10
C SER A 305 -32.60 -1.19 -8.27
N GLN A 306 -32.09 -0.90 -9.46
CA GLN A 306 -32.82 -1.21 -10.68
C GLN A 306 -32.76 -2.73 -10.83
N SER A 307 -33.81 -3.37 -10.40
CA SER A 307 -34.19 -4.72 -10.77
C SER A 307 -34.57 -4.71 -12.25
N SER A 308 -33.57 -4.85 -13.13
CA SER A 308 -33.76 -5.02 -14.57
C SER A 308 -33.44 -6.46 -14.98
N THR A 309 -33.92 -7.44 -14.22
CA THR A 309 -33.71 -8.85 -14.53
C THR A 309 -34.99 -9.65 -14.63
N GLU A 310 -36.16 -9.00 -14.53
CA GLU A 310 -37.45 -9.71 -14.69
C GLU A 310 -38.13 -9.51 -16.05
N VAL A 311 -37.66 -8.61 -16.91
CA VAL A 311 -38.32 -8.35 -18.22
C VAL A 311 -37.78 -9.24 -19.36
N ILE A 312 -36.72 -10.00 -19.14
CA ILE A 312 -36.13 -10.85 -20.20
C ILE A 312 -36.61 -12.32 -20.12
N LYS A 313 -37.27 -12.74 -19.05
CA LYS A 313 -37.77 -14.12 -18.97
C LYS A 313 -39.14 -14.36 -19.60
N ASP A 314 -39.98 -13.34 -19.78
CA ASP A 314 -41.29 -13.51 -20.41
C ASP A 314 -41.26 -13.42 -21.95
N ALA A 315 -40.19 -12.92 -22.56
CA ALA A 315 -40.05 -12.88 -24.02
C ALA A 315 -39.52 -14.16 -24.66
N GLN A 316 -39.00 -15.11 -23.88
CA GLN A 316 -38.47 -16.39 -24.41
C GLN A 316 -39.43 -17.58 -24.23
N GLN A 317 -40.62 -17.37 -23.68
CA GLN A 317 -41.59 -18.44 -23.46
C GLN A 317 -42.74 -18.42 -24.48
N GLN A 318 -42.83 -17.40 -25.35
CA GLN A 318 -43.87 -17.31 -26.38
C GLN A 318 -43.44 -17.78 -27.79
N ASP A 319 -42.18 -18.22 -28.00
CA ASP A 319 -41.69 -18.62 -29.32
C ASP A 319 -41.50 -20.14 -29.45
N LYS A 320 -42.17 -20.95 -28.60
CA LYS A 320 -42.11 -22.43 -28.62
C LYS A 320 -43.43 -23.12 -28.98
N THR A 321 -44.44 -22.39 -29.42
CA THR A 321 -45.76 -23.00 -29.75
C THR A 321 -46.25 -22.73 -31.16
N ASN A 322 -45.39 -22.59 -32.15
CA ASN A 322 -45.84 -22.59 -33.56
C ASN A 322 -44.78 -23.24 -34.48
N HIS A 323 -44.84 -24.56 -34.58
CA HIS A 323 -44.33 -25.24 -35.78
C HIS A 323 -45.28 -26.39 -36.10
N PRO A 324 -45.99 -26.33 -37.25
CA PRO A 324 -46.78 -27.44 -37.73
C PRO A 324 -45.89 -28.46 -38.44
N GLY A 325 -46.19 -29.71 -38.21
CA GLY A 325 -45.53 -30.85 -38.84
C GLY A 325 -45.71 -30.92 -40.34
N LYS A 326 -44.71 -31.48 -40.97
CA LYS A 326 -44.74 -32.17 -42.28
C LYS A 326 -43.58 -33.16 -42.18
N GLY A 327 -43.73 -34.42 -42.29
CA GLY A 327 -44.40 -35.10 -43.38
C GLY A 327 -43.34 -36.05 -43.99
N ASP A 328 -43.50 -37.37 -43.77
CA ASP A 328 -42.78 -38.43 -44.41
C ASP A 328 -42.55 -38.19 -45.92
N LEU A 329 -41.38 -38.55 -46.36
CA LEU A 329 -41.23 -39.27 -47.66
C LEU A 329 -39.85 -39.89 -47.78
N SER A 330 -39.91 -41.19 -47.88
CA SER A 330 -38.91 -42.18 -48.30
C SER A 330 -38.10 -41.81 -49.55
N ARG A 331 -36.80 -41.99 -49.53
CA ARG A 331 -36.05 -42.93 -50.37
C ARG A 331 -34.57 -42.90 -50.00
#